data_d2d2e7e0958be674bd0ca020a0eac69f
#
_entry.id   d2d2e7e0958be674bd0ca020a0eac69f
#
_cell.length_a   1.000
_cell.length_b   1.000
_cell.length_c   1.000
_cell.angle_alpha   90.00
_cell.angle_beta   90.00
_cell.angle_gamma   90.00
#
_symmetry.space_group_name_H-M   'P 1'
#
loop_
_entity.id
_entity.type
_entity.pdbx_description
1 polymer ?
#
loop_
_entity_poly.entity_id
_entity_poly.type
_entity_poly.pdbx_seq_one_letter_code
_entity_poly.pdbx_strand_id
1 'polypeptide(L)'
;MLLKKEPAYRKTEKEDFPLIREFIRRNYKDRWEFEEAHTEKRLTRLLFYTYMISRDKVTVATYRDQVVGVLITGKGSHGHFAPFFRLKKGYHFLRLKLTREGRKNLEHFNKLQDMKKQLTVSQENPAPGNILFLYVSKDYRRNGIGTGLLKQ
;
A
#
# COMPACT_ATOMS: atom_id res chain seq x y z
N MET A 1 17.21 17.95 4.50
CA MET A 1 16.61 18.96 5.39
C MET A 1 16.27 18.28 6.70
N LEU A 2 16.86 18.70 7.80
CA LEU A 2 16.50 18.15 9.11
C LEU A 2 15.16 18.76 9.56
N LEU A 3 14.27 17.91 10.07
CA LEU A 3 12.98 18.37 10.60
C LEU A 3 13.21 19.18 11.87
N LYS A 4 12.60 20.36 11.94
CA LYS A 4 12.66 21.25 13.13
C LYS A 4 11.77 20.75 14.29
N LYS A 5 10.89 19.81 14.04
CA LYS A 5 9.94 19.20 15.00
C LYS A 5 9.90 17.70 14.75
N GLU A 6 9.72 16.91 15.81
CA GLU A 6 9.55 15.47 15.67
C GLU A 6 8.23 15.11 14.96
N PRO A 7 8.21 14.09 14.07
CA PRO A 7 6.98 13.60 13.48
C PRO A 7 6.13 12.90 14.54
N ALA A 8 4.82 13.07 14.45
CA ALA A 8 3.87 12.31 15.26
C ALA A 8 3.39 11.06 14.49
N TYR A 9 3.07 10.02 15.24
CA TYR A 9 2.58 8.75 14.69
C TYR A 9 1.19 8.46 15.23
N ARG A 10 0.24 8.16 14.35
CA ARG A 10 -1.14 7.84 14.75
C ARG A 10 -1.73 6.72 13.89
N LYS A 11 -2.79 6.12 14.38
CA LYS A 11 -3.61 5.24 13.56
C LYS A 11 -4.25 6.02 12.41
N THR A 12 -4.40 5.37 11.25
CA THR A 12 -5.05 5.99 10.09
C THR A 12 -6.55 6.22 10.33
N GLU A 13 -7.06 7.27 9.73
CA GLU A 13 -8.48 7.61 9.65
C GLU A 13 -8.97 7.49 8.21
N LYS A 14 -10.28 7.53 7.98
CA LYS A 14 -10.85 7.40 6.61
C LYS A 14 -10.44 8.56 5.71
N GLU A 15 -10.24 9.71 6.29
CA GLU A 15 -9.81 10.97 5.66
C GLU A 15 -8.40 10.85 5.07
N ASP A 16 -7.57 9.95 5.60
CA ASP A 16 -6.21 9.68 5.08
C ASP A 16 -6.21 8.81 3.81
N PHE A 17 -7.29 8.09 3.52
CA PHE A 17 -7.34 7.12 2.42
C PHE A 17 -7.01 7.69 1.04
N PRO A 18 -7.47 8.89 0.66
CA PRO A 18 -7.09 9.51 -0.60
C PRO A 18 -5.57 9.69 -0.73
N LEU A 19 -4.93 10.12 0.35
CA LEU A 19 -3.49 10.37 0.37
C LEU A 19 -2.69 9.06 0.38
N ILE A 20 -3.16 8.02 1.09
CA ILE A 20 -2.55 6.68 1.05
C ILE A 20 -2.60 6.12 -0.38
N ARG A 21 -3.72 6.29 -1.10
CA ARG A 21 -3.80 5.90 -2.53
C ARG A 21 -2.79 6.67 -3.38
N GLU A 22 -2.62 7.96 -3.12
CA GLU A 22 -1.62 8.77 -3.83
C GLU A 22 -0.19 8.29 -3.54
N PHE A 23 0.13 7.89 -2.31
CA PHE A 23 1.43 7.31 -1.97
C PHE A 23 1.66 5.97 -2.68
N ILE A 24 0.63 5.12 -2.76
CA ILE A 24 0.68 3.88 -3.54
C ILE A 24 0.94 4.21 -5.01
N ARG A 25 0.21 5.16 -5.60
CA ARG A 25 0.39 5.60 -6.98
C ARG A 25 1.82 6.04 -7.26
N ARG A 26 2.36 6.93 -6.42
CA ARG A 26 3.72 7.45 -6.56
C ARG A 26 4.78 6.36 -6.43
N ASN A 27 4.58 5.39 -5.54
CA ASN A 27 5.53 4.29 -5.36
C ASN A 27 5.59 3.35 -6.57
N TYR A 28 4.49 3.19 -7.28
CA TYR A 28 4.41 2.28 -8.42
C TYR A 28 4.55 2.96 -9.78
N LYS A 29 4.35 4.28 -9.87
CA LYS A 29 4.44 5.02 -11.13
C LYS A 29 5.77 4.82 -11.86
N ASP A 30 6.88 4.78 -11.13
CA ASP A 30 8.21 4.64 -11.70
C ASP A 30 8.54 3.18 -12.11
N ARG A 31 7.69 2.21 -11.74
CA ARG A 31 7.90 0.77 -11.99
C ARG A 31 6.97 0.19 -13.02
N TRP A 32 5.91 0.88 -13.35
CA TRP A 32 4.86 0.42 -14.25
C TRP A 32 4.61 1.47 -15.30
N GLU A 33 4.72 1.05 -16.55
CA GLU A 33 4.39 1.89 -17.70
C GLU A 33 2.87 1.90 -17.87
N PHE A 34 2.29 3.08 -17.84
CA PHE A 34 0.88 3.31 -18.10
C PHE A 34 0.73 4.20 -19.33
N GLU A 35 0.02 3.72 -20.31
CA GLU A 35 -0.39 4.48 -21.48
C GLU A 35 -1.65 5.29 -21.19
N GLU A 36 -2.54 4.73 -20.35
CA GLU A 36 -3.82 5.33 -20.00
C GLU A 36 -3.91 5.68 -18.49
N ALA A 37 -4.23 6.95 -18.22
CA ALA A 37 -4.46 7.41 -16.83
C ALA A 37 -5.57 6.64 -16.10
N HIS A 38 -6.54 6.09 -16.83
CA HIS A 38 -7.61 5.27 -16.26
C HIS A 38 -7.10 3.94 -15.70
N THR A 39 -6.15 3.31 -16.38
CA THR A 39 -5.54 2.05 -15.95
C THR A 39 -4.70 2.26 -14.70
N GLU A 40 -3.86 3.31 -14.68
CA GLU A 40 -3.09 3.71 -13.49
C GLU A 40 -4.01 3.89 -12.26
N LYS A 41 -5.08 4.66 -12.41
CA LYS A 41 -6.03 4.94 -11.33
C LYS A 41 -6.73 3.68 -10.81
N ARG A 42 -7.14 2.78 -11.70
CA ARG A 42 -7.81 1.53 -11.33
C ARG A 42 -6.87 0.56 -10.64
N LEU A 43 -5.63 0.45 -11.13
CA LEU A 43 -4.62 -0.41 -10.53
C LEU A 43 -4.22 0.10 -9.13
N THR A 44 -4.04 1.40 -8.98
CA THR A 44 -3.80 2.02 -7.66
C THR A 44 -4.90 1.68 -6.66
N ARG A 45 -6.16 1.74 -7.08
CA ARG A 45 -7.30 1.36 -6.23
C ARG A 45 -7.32 -0.14 -5.93
N LEU A 46 -7.01 -0.98 -6.91
CA LEU A 46 -6.90 -2.43 -6.70
C LEU A 46 -5.85 -2.76 -5.64
N LEU A 47 -4.67 -2.15 -5.71
CA LEU A 47 -3.59 -2.29 -4.73
C LEU A 47 -4.03 -1.81 -3.35
N PHE A 48 -4.62 -0.62 -3.27
CA PHE A 48 -5.13 -0.06 -2.03
C PHE A 48 -6.12 -1.02 -1.35
N TYR A 49 -7.12 -1.52 -2.08
CA TYR A 49 -8.10 -2.44 -1.51
C TYR A 49 -7.47 -3.79 -1.15
N THR A 50 -6.49 -4.27 -1.91
CA THR A 50 -5.73 -5.47 -1.57
C THR A 50 -5.02 -5.32 -0.24
N TYR A 51 -4.34 -4.20 -0.01
CA TYR A 51 -3.71 -3.90 1.27
C TYR A 51 -4.72 -3.76 2.41
N MET A 52 -5.84 -3.06 2.16
CA MET A 52 -6.89 -2.87 3.18
C MET A 52 -7.59 -4.17 3.60
N ILE A 53 -7.70 -5.16 2.70
CA ILE A 53 -8.24 -6.49 3.02
C ILE A 53 -7.25 -7.29 3.88
N SER A 54 -5.97 -7.19 3.59
CA SER A 54 -4.91 -7.99 4.25
C SER A 54 -4.30 -7.30 5.48
N ARG A 55 -4.75 -6.08 5.83
CA ARG A 55 -4.16 -5.30 6.92
C ARG A 55 -4.49 -5.87 8.29
N ASP A 56 -3.52 -5.75 9.17
CA ASP A 56 -3.71 -5.82 10.63
C ASP A 56 -3.77 -4.39 11.21
N LYS A 57 -2.77 -3.58 10.89
CA LYS A 57 -2.64 -2.20 11.36
C LYS A 57 -2.24 -1.26 10.22
N VAL A 58 -2.75 -0.03 10.24
CA VAL A 58 -2.29 1.06 9.39
C VAL A 58 -1.90 2.23 10.27
N THR A 59 -0.64 2.63 10.20
CA THR A 59 -0.08 3.76 10.94
C THR A 59 0.38 4.84 9.97
N VAL A 60 0.05 6.09 10.25
CA VAL A 60 0.52 7.24 9.49
C VAL A 60 1.48 8.07 10.32
N ALA A 61 2.49 8.62 9.66
CA ALA A 61 3.38 9.63 10.24
C ALA A 61 2.90 11.01 9.80
N THR A 62 2.74 11.93 10.73
CA THR A 62 2.34 13.32 10.47
C THR A 62 3.44 14.30 10.86
N TYR A 63 3.58 15.34 10.06
CA TYR A 63 4.45 16.47 10.33
C TYR A 63 3.72 17.76 9.99
N ARG A 64 3.57 18.68 10.98
CA ARG A 64 2.76 19.91 10.83
C ARG A 64 1.36 19.59 10.28
N ASP A 65 0.68 18.65 10.91
CA ASP A 65 -0.67 18.16 10.58
C ASP A 65 -0.85 17.56 9.17
N GLN A 66 0.24 17.39 8.42
CA GLN A 66 0.24 16.72 7.13
C GLN A 66 0.74 15.29 7.25
N VAL A 67 0.06 14.34 6.64
CA VAL A 67 0.54 12.95 6.54
C VAL A 67 1.71 12.89 5.57
N VAL A 68 2.87 12.46 6.07
CA VAL A 68 4.13 12.41 5.33
C VAL A 68 4.65 11.00 5.11
N GLY A 69 4.05 10.01 5.76
CA GLY A 69 4.40 8.61 5.60
C GLY A 69 3.28 7.68 6.06
N VAL A 70 3.35 6.43 5.62
CA VAL A 70 2.39 5.38 5.97
C VAL A 70 3.09 4.03 6.08
N LEU A 71 2.66 3.24 7.07
CA LEU A 71 3.01 1.83 7.23
C LEU A 71 1.72 1.01 7.28
N ILE A 72 1.62 0.00 6.42
CA ILE A 72 0.54 -0.99 6.44
C ILE A 72 1.17 -2.34 6.79
N THR A 73 0.73 -2.94 7.87
CA THR A 73 1.15 -4.27 8.31
C THR A 73 0.01 -5.27 8.21
N GLY A 74 0.34 -6.55 8.05
CA GLY A 74 -0.61 -7.65 8.03
C GLY A 74 -0.02 -8.88 8.69
N LYS A 75 -0.86 -9.71 9.30
CA LYS A 75 -0.46 -10.96 9.99
C LYS A 75 -0.58 -12.22 9.12
N GLY A 76 -0.88 -12.08 7.82
CA GLY A 76 -1.11 -13.25 6.95
C GLY A 76 -2.38 -14.04 7.25
N SER A 77 -2.98 -13.89 8.41
CA SER A 77 -4.32 -14.39 8.73
C SER A 77 -5.35 -13.46 8.11
N HIS A 78 -6.39 -14.04 7.57
CA HIS A 78 -7.49 -13.35 6.89
C HIS A 78 -7.95 -12.15 7.72
N GLY A 79 -7.53 -10.96 7.28
CA GLY A 79 -7.87 -9.70 7.94
C GLY A 79 -9.37 -9.57 8.13
N HIS A 80 -9.75 -8.74 9.06
CA HIS A 80 -11.13 -8.47 9.42
C HIS A 80 -12.08 -8.52 8.23
N PHE A 81 -13.23 -9.16 8.42
CA PHE A 81 -14.31 -9.21 7.45
C PHE A 81 -14.60 -7.79 6.92
N ALA A 82 -14.17 -7.54 5.70
CA ALA A 82 -14.31 -6.24 5.05
C ALA A 82 -15.01 -6.42 3.69
N PRO A 83 -16.32 -6.77 3.68
CA PRO A 83 -17.06 -7.10 2.46
C PRO A 83 -17.04 -5.93 1.47
N PHE A 84 -17.11 -4.71 1.97
CA PHE A 84 -17.03 -3.51 1.15
C PHE A 84 -15.71 -3.41 0.36
N PHE A 85 -14.58 -3.64 1.00
CA PHE A 85 -13.29 -3.58 0.32
C PHE A 85 -13.12 -4.74 -0.69
N ARG A 86 -13.64 -5.92 -0.39
CA ARG A 86 -13.65 -7.07 -1.32
C ARG A 86 -14.47 -6.77 -2.57
N LEU A 87 -15.65 -6.20 -2.40
CA LEU A 87 -16.51 -5.79 -3.52
C LEU A 87 -15.83 -4.74 -4.40
N LYS A 88 -15.25 -3.69 -3.79
CA LYS A 88 -14.52 -2.65 -4.52
C LYS A 88 -13.29 -3.21 -5.23
N LYS A 89 -12.54 -4.12 -4.60
CA LYS A 89 -11.43 -4.82 -5.24
C LYS A 89 -11.91 -5.59 -6.47
N GLY A 90 -12.97 -6.38 -6.35
CA GLY A 90 -13.54 -7.16 -7.45
C GLY A 90 -13.99 -6.28 -8.61
N TYR A 91 -14.64 -5.16 -8.33
CA TYR A 91 -15.03 -4.19 -9.34
C TYR A 91 -13.84 -3.64 -10.14
N HIS A 92 -12.79 -3.18 -9.46
CA HIS A 92 -11.60 -2.64 -10.15
C HIS A 92 -10.83 -3.71 -10.92
N PHE A 93 -10.77 -4.93 -10.38
CA PHE A 93 -10.17 -6.09 -11.06
C PHE A 93 -10.91 -6.43 -12.37
N LEU A 94 -12.25 -6.50 -12.33
CA LEU A 94 -13.07 -6.74 -13.51
C LEU A 94 -12.90 -5.64 -14.55
N ARG A 95 -12.90 -4.37 -14.14
CA ARG A 95 -12.70 -3.22 -15.05
C ARG A 95 -11.33 -3.23 -15.72
N LEU A 96 -10.28 -3.69 -15.03
CA LEU A 96 -8.96 -3.87 -15.63
C LEU A 96 -8.94 -5.01 -16.64
N LYS A 97 -9.64 -6.12 -16.38
CA LYS A 97 -9.75 -7.26 -17.33
C LYS A 97 -10.39 -6.87 -18.66
N LEU A 98 -11.24 -5.85 -18.68
CA LEU A 98 -11.93 -5.41 -19.89
C LEU A 98 -11.06 -4.63 -20.88
N THR A 99 -9.86 -4.18 -20.47
CA THR A 99 -8.94 -3.45 -21.34
C THR A 99 -7.68 -4.26 -21.62
N ARG A 100 -7.04 -4.05 -22.79
CA ARG A 100 -5.79 -4.74 -23.16
C ARG A 100 -4.66 -4.39 -22.21
N GLU A 101 -4.48 -3.10 -21.93
CA GLU A 101 -3.47 -2.58 -21.00
C GLU A 101 -3.73 -3.09 -19.57
N GLY A 102 -4.99 -3.07 -19.14
CA GLY A 102 -5.37 -3.59 -17.82
C GLY A 102 -5.04 -5.06 -17.65
N ARG A 103 -5.24 -5.91 -18.66
CA ARG A 103 -4.85 -7.33 -18.61
C ARG A 103 -3.34 -7.49 -18.47
N LYS A 104 -2.54 -6.75 -19.26
CA LYS A 104 -1.07 -6.77 -19.16
C LYS A 104 -0.59 -6.40 -17.76
N ASN A 105 -1.16 -5.34 -17.18
CA ASN A 105 -0.80 -4.90 -15.84
C ASN A 105 -1.28 -5.87 -14.73
N LEU A 106 -2.42 -6.54 -14.92
CA LEU A 106 -2.88 -7.60 -14.00
C LEU A 106 -1.97 -8.82 -14.00
N GLU A 107 -1.43 -9.23 -15.14
CA GLU A 107 -0.43 -10.31 -15.22
C GLU A 107 0.82 -9.96 -14.40
N HIS A 108 1.32 -8.73 -14.53
CA HIS A 108 2.43 -8.23 -13.74
C HIS A 108 2.11 -8.22 -12.23
N PHE A 109 0.92 -7.75 -11.88
CA PHE A 109 0.44 -7.74 -10.50
C PHE A 109 0.38 -9.15 -9.91
N ASN A 110 -0.19 -10.11 -10.64
CA ASN A 110 -0.30 -11.50 -10.19
C ASN A 110 1.09 -12.14 -10.00
N LYS A 111 2.02 -11.94 -10.95
CA LYS A 111 3.41 -12.42 -10.81
C LYS A 111 4.08 -11.89 -9.54
N LEU A 112 3.91 -10.60 -9.23
CA LEU A 112 4.45 -10.03 -8.00
C LEU A 112 3.81 -10.62 -6.73
N GLN A 113 2.51 -10.91 -6.75
CA GLN A 113 1.82 -11.56 -5.63
C GLN A 113 2.30 -13.00 -5.42
N ASP A 114 2.50 -13.75 -6.50
CA ASP A 114 2.99 -15.12 -6.45
C ASP A 114 4.44 -15.20 -5.94
N MET A 115 5.31 -14.29 -6.40
CA MET A 115 6.68 -14.16 -5.87
C MET A 115 6.68 -13.86 -4.36
N LYS A 116 5.82 -12.95 -3.89
CA LYS A 116 5.69 -12.66 -2.46
C LYS A 116 5.24 -13.87 -1.66
N LYS A 117 4.27 -14.64 -2.17
CA LYS A 117 3.80 -15.89 -1.53
C LYS A 117 4.93 -16.91 -1.41
N GLN A 118 5.69 -17.12 -2.49
CA GLN A 118 6.83 -18.06 -2.49
C GLN A 118 7.89 -17.68 -1.45
N LEU A 119 8.24 -16.39 -1.35
CA LEU A 119 9.18 -15.90 -0.35
C LEU A 119 8.68 -16.10 1.09
N THR A 120 7.36 -15.97 1.31
CA THR A 120 6.76 -16.16 2.64
C THR A 120 6.71 -17.64 3.03
N VAL A 121 6.46 -18.54 2.08
CA VAL A 121 6.40 -20.00 2.33
C VAL A 121 7.79 -20.58 2.58
N SER A 122 8.84 -19.98 2.02
CA SER A 122 10.23 -20.44 2.19
C SER A 122 10.84 -20.08 3.54
N GLN A 123 10.13 -19.35 4.41
CA GLN A 123 10.60 -19.02 5.75
C GLN A 123 10.14 -20.09 6.76
N GLU A 124 11.10 -20.83 7.32
CA GLU A 124 10.87 -21.86 8.34
C GLU A 124 10.23 -21.31 9.63
N ASN A 125 10.35 -20.00 9.89
CA ASN A 125 9.70 -19.29 10.97
C ASN A 125 8.89 -18.11 10.40
N PRO A 126 7.55 -18.18 10.32
CA PRO A 126 6.75 -17.06 9.89
C PRO A 126 6.93 -15.91 10.89
N ALA A 127 7.45 -14.79 10.42
CA ALA A 127 7.54 -13.58 11.22
C ALA A 127 6.15 -13.20 11.77
N PRO A 128 6.05 -12.68 13.01
CA PRO A 128 4.77 -12.37 13.64
C PRO A 128 3.94 -11.29 12.92
N GLY A 129 4.47 -10.70 11.84
CA GLY A 129 3.77 -9.73 11.00
C GLY A 129 4.57 -9.42 9.73
N ASN A 130 3.84 -9.13 8.66
CA ASN A 130 4.41 -8.75 7.36
C ASN A 130 4.18 -7.27 7.08
N ILE A 131 5.21 -6.59 6.57
CA ILE A 131 5.06 -5.25 6.01
C ILE A 131 4.43 -5.40 4.63
N LEU A 132 3.20 -4.92 4.49
CA LEU A 132 2.48 -4.93 3.22
C LEU A 132 2.88 -3.72 2.36
N PHE A 133 3.03 -2.56 3.00
CA PHE A 133 3.40 -1.32 2.34
C PHE A 133 4.04 -0.35 3.33
N LEU A 134 5.17 0.23 2.94
CA LEU A 134 5.84 1.32 3.65
C LEU A 134 6.22 2.41 2.66
N TYR A 135 5.80 3.62 2.93
CA TYR A 135 6.14 4.78 2.12
C TYR A 135 6.40 6.02 2.99
N VAL A 136 7.43 6.77 2.61
CA VAL A 136 7.72 8.11 3.16
C VAL A 136 7.87 9.05 1.98
N SER A 137 7.18 10.19 2.04
CA SER A 137 7.24 11.24 1.02
C SER A 137 8.68 11.72 0.79
N LYS A 138 9.06 11.96 -0.47
CA LYS A 138 10.45 12.22 -0.89
C LYS A 138 11.10 13.34 -0.06
N ASP A 139 10.37 14.41 0.17
CA ASP A 139 10.86 15.61 0.88
C ASP A 139 11.14 15.39 2.38
N TYR A 140 10.61 14.29 2.93
CA TYR A 140 10.70 13.94 4.34
C TYR A 140 11.57 12.70 4.61
N ARG A 141 12.19 12.15 3.58
CA ARG A 141 13.12 11.01 3.73
C ARG A 141 14.39 11.42 4.46
N ARG A 142 15.11 10.42 5.00
CA ARG A 142 16.36 10.59 5.78
C ARG A 142 16.19 11.37 7.09
N ASN A 143 14.96 11.51 7.58
CA ASN A 143 14.64 12.12 8.88
C ASN A 143 14.16 11.07 9.92
N GLY A 144 14.47 9.79 9.73
CA GLY A 144 14.10 8.74 10.67
C GLY A 144 12.62 8.32 10.67
N ILE A 145 11.77 8.93 9.81
CA ILE A 145 10.31 8.68 9.80
C ILE A 145 10.00 7.20 9.50
N GLY A 146 10.69 6.59 8.53
CA GLY A 146 10.50 5.16 8.22
C GLY A 146 10.84 4.26 9.42
N THR A 147 11.95 4.54 10.08
CA THR A 147 12.34 3.83 11.31
C THR A 147 11.34 4.06 12.44
N GLY A 148 10.84 5.29 12.59
CA GLY A 148 9.80 5.62 13.57
C GLY A 148 8.49 4.86 13.32
N LEU A 149 8.06 4.76 12.06
CA LEU A 149 6.88 3.96 11.67
C LEU A 149 7.05 2.47 12.02
N LEU A 150 8.25 1.92 11.82
CA LEU A 150 8.53 0.51 12.10
C LEU A 150 8.57 0.18 13.61
N LYS A 151 8.72 1.17 14.47
CA LYS A 151 8.72 1.02 15.94
C LYS A 151 7.31 1.09 16.55
N GLN A 152 6.28 1.42 15.76
CA GLN A 152 4.89 1.53 16.22
C GLN A 152 4.16 0.18 16.17
#